data_7e8513ddf48967eb3661072cb1111d67
#
_entry.id   7e8513ddf48967eb3661072cb1111d67
#
_cell.length_a   1.000
_cell.length_b   1.000
_cell.length_c   1.000
_cell.angle_alpha   90.00
_cell.angle_beta   90.00
_cell.angle_gamma   90.00
#
_symmetry.space_group_name_H-M   'P 1'
#
loop_
_entity.id
_entity.type
_entity.pdbx_description
1 polymer ?
#
loop_
_entity_poly.entity_id
_entity_poly.type
_entity_poly.pdbx_seq_one_letter_code
_entity_poly.pdbx_strand_id
1 'polypeptide(L)' 'MGNSKEAEERKKEILDVAEELFTAKGYESTSTTDILERVGIARGTLYYHFKSKEEIL' A
#
# COMPACT_ATOMS: atom_id res chain seq x y z
N MET A 1 19.87 8.50 -7.97
CA MET A 1 20.49 7.44 -7.32
C MET A 1 19.59 6.72 -6.36
N GLY A 2 19.32 7.21 -5.19
CA GLY A 2 18.53 6.48 -4.23
C GLY A 2 17.06 6.54 -4.45
N ASN A 3 16.59 7.50 -5.22
CA ASN A 3 15.13 7.76 -5.30
C ASN A 3 14.36 6.61 -5.91
N SER A 4 14.86 6.03 -7.00
CA SER A 4 14.13 4.93 -7.63
C SER A 4 14.06 3.74 -6.72
N LYS A 5 15.17 3.46 -6.05
CA LYS A 5 15.22 2.31 -5.15
C LYS A 5 14.28 2.51 -3.97
N GLU A 6 14.26 3.74 -3.44
CA GLU A 6 13.38 4.03 -2.32
C GLU A 6 11.91 3.91 -2.72
N ALA A 7 11.57 4.37 -3.91
CA ALA A 7 10.21 4.28 -4.40
C ALA A 7 9.81 2.84 -4.60
N GLU A 8 10.71 2.03 -5.14
CA GLU A 8 10.43 0.62 -5.37
C GLU A 8 10.27 -0.13 -4.05
N GLU A 9 11.10 0.21 -3.07
CA GLU A 9 10.99 -0.42 -1.76
C GLU A 9 9.67 -0.05 -1.09
N ARG A 10 9.28 1.21 -1.20
CA ARG A 10 8.01 1.65 -0.62
C ARG A 10 6.83 0.97 -1.30
N LYS A 11 6.89 0.86 -2.62
CA LYS A 11 5.85 0.20 -3.37
C LYS A 11 5.71 -1.25 -2.93
N LYS A 12 6.84 -1.94 -2.77
CA LYS A 12 6.82 -3.32 -2.33
C LYS A 12 6.25 -3.44 -0.93
N GLU A 13 6.61 -2.51 -0.05
CA GLU A 13 6.10 -2.51 1.31
C GLU A 13 4.58 -2.37 1.32
N ILE A 14 4.06 -1.48 0.49
CA ILE A 14 2.62 -1.29 0.38
C ILE A 14 1.95 -2.57 -0.10
N LEU A 15 2.53 -3.22 -1.12
CA LEU A 15 1.97 -4.46 -1.65
C LEU A 15 1.99 -5.56 -0.60
N ASP A 16 3.07 -5.68 0.14
CA ASP A 16 3.18 -6.71 1.17
C ASP A 16 2.14 -6.51 2.27
N VAL A 17 1.97 -5.27 2.72
CA VAL A 17 1.00 -4.96 3.75
C VAL A 17 -0.42 -5.19 3.24
N ALA A 18 -0.70 -4.78 2.00
CA ALA A 18 -2.02 -4.95 1.43
C ALA A 18 -2.37 -6.43 1.33
N GLU A 19 -1.42 -7.25 0.87
CA GLU A 19 -1.65 -8.68 0.78
C GLU A 19 -1.93 -9.28 2.14
N GLU A 20 -1.17 -8.85 3.14
CA GLU A 20 -1.35 -9.33 4.49
C GLU A 20 -2.74 -9.00 5.01
N LEU A 21 -3.18 -7.76 4.80
CA LEU A 21 -4.49 -7.33 5.26
C LEU A 21 -5.61 -8.00 4.47
N PHE A 22 -5.44 -8.14 3.17
CA PHE A 22 -6.45 -8.82 2.34
C PHE A 22 -6.63 -10.26 2.80
N THR A 23 -5.53 -10.92 3.17
CA THR A 23 -5.59 -12.29 3.65
C THR A 23 -6.23 -12.37 5.03
N ALA A 24 -5.89 -11.42 5.91
CA ALA A 24 -6.35 -11.47 7.30
C ALA A 24 -7.79 -11.07 7.47
N LYS A 25 -8.25 -10.04 6.76
CA LYS A 25 -9.60 -9.53 6.97
C LYS A 25 -10.43 -9.45 5.69
N GLY A 26 -9.88 -9.85 4.58
CA GLY A 26 -10.60 -9.88 3.31
C GLY A 26 -10.45 -8.60 2.52
N TYR A 27 -10.49 -8.73 1.20
CA TYR A 27 -10.32 -7.60 0.30
C TYR A 27 -11.38 -6.52 0.55
N GLU A 28 -12.66 -6.95 0.68
CA GLU A 28 -13.75 -6.01 0.84
C GLU A 28 -13.69 -5.27 2.18
N SER A 29 -13.15 -5.94 3.18
CA SER A 29 -13.06 -5.34 4.52
C SER A 29 -11.82 -4.49 4.73
N THR A 30 -10.94 -4.45 3.75
CA THR A 30 -9.69 -3.69 3.84
C THR A 30 -9.83 -2.40 3.06
N SER A 31 -9.57 -1.26 3.69
CA SER A 31 -9.62 0.04 3.02
C SER A 31 -8.21 0.53 2.74
N THR A 32 -8.09 1.53 1.86
CA THR A 32 -6.80 2.17 1.63
C THR A 32 -6.29 2.83 2.89
N THR A 33 -7.19 3.34 3.73
CA THR A 33 -6.80 3.92 5.01
C THR A 33 -6.14 2.87 5.90
N ASP A 34 -6.68 1.65 5.93
CA ASP A 34 -6.07 0.56 6.69
C ASP A 34 -4.63 0.32 6.23
N ILE A 35 -4.44 0.34 4.92
CA ILE A 35 -3.12 0.06 4.36
C ILE A 35 -2.14 1.17 4.71
N LEU A 36 -2.53 2.42 4.50
CA LEU A 36 -1.60 3.52 4.75
C LEU A 36 -1.24 3.64 6.23
N GLU A 37 -2.19 3.34 7.11
CA GLU A 37 -1.93 3.40 8.55
C GLU A 37 -0.97 2.28 8.97
N ARG A 38 -1.13 1.10 8.39
CA ARG A 38 -0.26 -0.01 8.73
C ARG A 38 1.16 0.23 8.21
N VAL A 39 1.28 0.79 7.02
CA VAL A 39 2.59 1.11 6.45
C VAL A 39 3.21 2.30 7.17
N GLY A 40 2.38 3.23 7.61
CA GLY A 40 2.86 4.42 8.30
C GLY A 40 3.18 5.55 7.33
N ILE A 41 2.39 5.69 6.28
CA ILE A 41 2.60 6.72 5.27
C ILE A 41 1.36 7.60 5.15
N ALA A 42 1.54 8.75 4.52
CA ALA A 42 0.44 9.66 4.27
C ALA A 42 -0.40 9.17 3.09
N ARG A 43 -1.65 9.63 3.03
CA ARG A 43 -2.56 9.25 1.96
C ARG A 43 -2.01 9.63 0.60
N GLY A 44 -1.38 10.80 0.49
CA GLY A 44 -0.80 11.23 -0.78
C GLY A 44 0.31 10.32 -1.24
N THR A 45 1.09 9.79 -0.31
CA THR A 45 2.15 8.86 -0.65
C THR A 45 1.58 7.56 -1.20
N LEU A 46 0.52 7.06 -0.58
CA LEU A 46 -0.12 5.86 -1.09
C LEU A 46 -0.67 6.09 -2.50
N TYR A 47 -1.36 7.21 -2.70
CA TYR A 47 -1.97 7.50 -4.00
C TYR A 47 -0.94 7.77 -5.08
N TYR A 48 0.26 8.16 -4.70
CA TYR A 48 1.35 8.29 -5.67
C TYR A 48 1.67 6.94 -6.30
N HIS A 49 1.62 5.88 -5.52
CA HIS A 49 1.92 4.54 -6.00
C HIS A 49 0.70 3.81 -6.55
N PHE A 50 -0.44 3.94 -5.88
CA PHE A 50 -1.66 3.22 -6.25
C PHE A 50 -2.85 4.15 -6.09
N LYS A 51 -3.62 4.30 -7.15
CA LYS A 51 -4.77 5.21 -7.14
C LYS A 51 -5.97 4.63 -6.43
N SER A 52 -6.05 3.31 -6.38
CA SER A 52 -7.20 2.66 -5.76
C SER A 52 -6.78 1.30 -5.26
N LYS A 53 -7.65 0.69 -4.47
CA LYS A 53 -7.43 -0.65 -3.94
C LYS A 53 -7.31 -1.67 -5.07
N GLU A 54 -8.07 -1.46 -6.14
CA GLU A 54 -8.03 -2.37 -7.28
C GLU A 54 -6.67 -2.37 -7.97
N GLU A 55 -5.98 -1.26 -7.95
CA GLU A 55 -4.65 -1.21 -8.56
C GLU A 55 -3.62 -1.99 -7.75
N ILE A 56 -3.87 -2.13 -6.47
CA ILE A 56 -2.98 -2.91 -5.61
C ILE A 56 -3.14 -4.40 -5.88
N LEU A 57 -4.35 -4.79 -6.19
CA LEU A 57 -4.67 -6.17 -6.42
C LEU A 57 -4.01 -6.69 -7.71
#